data_82c827f0502fbae979dd20f10d116ba1
#
_entry.id   82c827f0502fbae979dd20f10d116ba1
#
_cell.length_a   1.000
_cell.length_b   1.000
_cell.length_c   1.000
_cell.angle_alpha   90.00
_cell.angle_beta   90.00
_cell.angle_gamma   90.00
#
_symmetry.space_group_name_H-M   'P 1'
#
loop_
_entity.id
_entity.type
_entity.pdbx_description
1 polymer ?
#
loop_
_entity_poly.entity_id
_entity_poly.type
_entity_poly.pdbx_seq_one_letter_code
_entity_poly.pdbx_strand_id
1 'polypeptide(L)'
;MKHILLSLSLLSSSVLAQDTSLHDYLIDGEPWKEAASGYAFTDGLCCDAAGNLFFTDVKAGKGIYKIDVATGKTDLFLDNLPGISGLQIGPDGRFYACHNKEQRIIAISMMGEVEVLLTGVKCNDLVVSKKGHLYFTETPTLSVHLITKDKKHLVADAGHVQKPNGITISPDERTLAVSEHGGKHVWAWRIEDDGTLTAGAPYMTMWLPVGKETAAGDGATTEVSGRYFVTTELGVQVFDTAGRLAGIIAKPDPLGKVVSVEFAGKDHDILYIAAGEKIFGRRLKVKGYFGQP
;
A
#
# COMPACT_ATOMS: atom_id res chain seq x y z
N MET A 1 -45.10 -51.19 13.26
CA MET A 1 -44.92 -49.77 12.90
C MET A 1 -43.61 -49.32 13.51
N LYS A 2 -42.57 -49.08 12.67
CA LYS A 2 -41.24 -48.59 13.09
C LYS A 2 -41.24 -47.09 12.91
N HIS A 3 -41.15 -46.34 14.01
CA HIS A 3 -40.98 -44.88 13.94
C HIS A 3 -39.50 -44.57 13.65
N ILE A 4 -39.28 -43.93 12.47
CA ILE A 4 -38.00 -43.35 12.09
C ILE A 4 -37.98 -41.93 12.68
N LEU A 5 -37.16 -41.73 13.71
CA LEU A 5 -36.81 -40.37 14.19
C LEU A 5 -35.81 -39.75 13.21
N LEU A 6 -36.23 -38.75 12.47
CA LEU A 6 -35.35 -37.90 11.67
C LEU A 6 -34.76 -36.86 12.64
N SER A 7 -33.48 -36.99 12.98
CA SER A 7 -32.74 -35.94 13.69
C SER A 7 -32.35 -34.84 12.72
N LEU A 8 -33.01 -33.70 12.80
CA LEU A 8 -32.60 -32.47 12.09
C LEU A 8 -31.42 -31.88 12.85
N SER A 9 -30.20 -32.05 12.34
CA SER A 9 -29.02 -31.28 12.81
C SER A 9 -29.14 -29.87 12.26
N LEU A 10 -29.51 -28.91 13.10
CA LEU A 10 -29.36 -27.50 12.83
C LEU A 10 -27.86 -27.19 12.79
N LEU A 11 -27.30 -27.07 11.59
CA LEU A 11 -26.05 -26.37 11.37
C LEU A 11 -26.32 -24.90 11.69
N SER A 12 -25.99 -24.46 12.89
CA SER A 12 -25.85 -23.03 13.18
C SER A 12 -24.64 -22.52 12.43
N SER A 13 -24.84 -22.02 11.21
CA SER A 13 -23.91 -21.10 10.62
C SER A 13 -23.89 -19.88 11.51
N SER A 14 -22.82 -19.73 12.32
CA SER A 14 -22.53 -18.47 12.98
C SER A 14 -22.39 -17.43 11.87
N VAL A 15 -23.41 -16.58 11.73
CA VAL A 15 -23.28 -15.33 11.00
C VAL A 15 -22.24 -14.55 11.81
N LEU A 16 -20.99 -14.58 11.38
CA LEU A 16 -19.96 -13.71 11.93
C LEU A 16 -20.47 -12.29 11.75
N ALA A 17 -20.65 -11.59 12.87
CA ALA A 17 -20.97 -10.17 12.82
C ALA A 17 -19.95 -9.48 11.93
N GLN A 18 -20.41 -8.54 11.10
CA GLN A 18 -19.63 -7.91 10.06
C GLN A 18 -18.50 -7.00 10.57
N ASP A 19 -18.32 -6.86 11.87
CA ASP A 19 -17.30 -6.01 12.47
C ASP A 19 -16.11 -6.85 12.90
N THR A 20 -15.08 -6.85 12.06
CA THR A 20 -13.82 -7.51 12.40
C THR A 20 -13.02 -6.58 13.31
N SER A 21 -12.86 -7.00 14.56
CA SER A 21 -12.08 -6.27 15.57
C SER A 21 -10.60 -6.21 15.18
N LEU A 22 -9.89 -5.15 15.58
CA LEU A 22 -8.42 -5.10 15.50
C LEU A 22 -7.74 -6.31 16.16
N HIS A 23 -8.36 -6.91 17.18
CA HIS A 23 -7.86 -8.13 17.81
C HIS A 23 -7.73 -9.32 16.85
N ASP A 24 -8.47 -9.32 15.74
CA ASP A 24 -8.36 -10.36 14.72
C ASP A 24 -7.11 -10.22 13.87
N TYR A 25 -6.48 -9.04 13.86
CA TYR A 25 -5.27 -8.75 13.11
C TYR A 25 -4.03 -8.70 14.00
N LEU A 26 -4.19 -8.18 15.22
CA LEU A 26 -3.07 -7.95 16.12
C LEU A 26 -2.71 -9.21 16.88
N ILE A 27 -1.41 -9.46 17.04
CA ILE A 27 -0.87 -10.40 18.02
C ILE A 27 -0.71 -9.64 19.33
N ASP A 28 -1.33 -10.16 20.40
CA ASP A 28 -1.29 -9.53 21.71
C ASP A 28 0.16 -9.41 22.21
N GLY A 29 0.52 -8.22 22.66
CA GLY A 29 1.87 -7.94 23.17
C GLY A 29 2.95 -7.81 22.09
N GLU A 30 2.67 -8.03 20.80
CA GLU A 30 3.66 -7.83 19.74
C GLU A 30 3.89 -6.32 19.50
N PRO A 31 5.12 -5.80 19.76
CA PRO A 31 5.42 -4.39 19.57
C PRO A 31 5.84 -4.09 18.12
N TRP A 32 5.89 -2.80 17.78
CA TRP A 32 6.71 -2.33 16.67
C TRP A 32 8.20 -2.51 16.99
N LYS A 33 8.97 -3.04 16.04
CA LYS A 33 10.42 -3.21 16.12
C LYS A 33 11.08 -2.36 15.05
N GLU A 34 12.11 -1.61 15.42
CA GLU A 34 12.93 -0.88 14.46
C GLU A 34 13.62 -1.88 13.52
N ALA A 35 13.44 -1.74 12.22
CA ALA A 35 14.03 -2.58 11.20
C ALA A 35 15.19 -1.89 10.48
N ALA A 36 15.13 -0.57 10.32
CA ALA A 36 16.21 0.23 9.75
C ALA A 36 16.13 1.68 10.26
N SER A 37 17.29 2.36 10.33
CA SER A 37 17.41 3.75 10.74
C SER A 37 18.63 4.44 10.13
N GLY A 38 18.70 5.77 10.29
CA GLY A 38 19.84 6.57 9.80
C GLY A 38 19.63 7.11 8.39
N TYR A 39 18.40 7.24 7.94
CA TYR A 39 17.98 7.84 6.67
C TYR A 39 17.50 9.28 6.88
N ALA A 40 17.30 10.03 5.81
CA ALA A 40 16.77 11.38 5.89
C ALA A 40 15.24 11.44 5.75
N PHE A 41 14.64 10.56 4.93
CA PHE A 41 13.20 10.41 4.77
C PHE A 41 12.87 9.11 4.03
N THR A 42 12.52 8.07 4.77
CA THR A 42 12.17 6.76 4.21
C THR A 42 10.79 6.77 3.57
N ASP A 43 10.63 6.07 2.43
CA ASP A 43 9.40 5.94 1.67
C ASP A 43 9.46 4.72 0.73
N GLY A 44 8.45 4.55 -0.15
CA GLY A 44 8.43 3.60 -1.25
C GLY A 44 8.66 2.16 -0.81
N LEU A 45 7.93 1.69 0.19
CA LEU A 45 8.03 0.31 0.64
C LEU A 45 7.43 -0.64 -0.38
N CYS A 46 8.17 -1.68 -0.75
CA CYS A 46 7.64 -2.83 -1.49
C CYS A 46 8.37 -4.11 -1.10
N CYS A 47 7.84 -5.28 -1.45
CA CYS A 47 8.49 -6.55 -1.13
C CYS A 47 8.66 -7.44 -2.37
N ASP A 48 9.58 -8.41 -2.29
CA ASP A 48 9.73 -9.48 -3.27
C ASP A 48 9.04 -10.77 -2.81
N ALA A 49 8.98 -11.77 -3.68
CA ALA A 49 8.38 -13.07 -3.40
C ALA A 49 9.09 -13.83 -2.26
N ALA A 50 10.35 -13.53 -1.97
CA ALA A 50 11.09 -14.10 -0.85
C ALA A 50 10.76 -13.42 0.49
N GLY A 51 10.02 -12.30 0.45
CA GLY A 51 9.64 -11.51 1.61
C GLY A 51 10.69 -10.48 2.04
N ASN A 52 11.70 -10.19 1.19
CA ASN A 52 12.60 -9.08 1.47
C ASN A 52 11.86 -7.75 1.26
N LEU A 53 12.15 -6.78 2.12
CA LEU A 53 11.60 -5.44 2.01
C LEU A 53 12.56 -4.53 1.25
N PHE A 54 12.03 -3.77 0.29
CA PHE A 54 12.74 -2.70 -0.39
C PHE A 54 12.15 -1.36 -0.01
N PHE A 55 12.98 -0.33 -0.01
CA PHE A 55 12.57 1.03 0.33
C PHE A 55 13.51 2.07 -0.28
N THR A 56 13.10 3.32 -0.22
CA THR A 56 13.86 4.47 -0.69
C THR A 56 14.13 5.46 0.45
N ASP A 57 15.16 6.30 0.30
CA ASP A 57 15.34 7.53 1.06
C ASP A 57 15.18 8.71 0.09
N VAL A 58 14.02 9.31 0.10
CA VAL A 58 13.61 10.32 -0.90
C VAL A 58 14.50 11.56 -0.88
N LYS A 59 15.01 11.95 0.31
CA LYS A 59 15.76 13.20 0.48
C LYS A 59 17.26 13.06 0.27
N ALA A 60 17.84 12.02 0.82
CA ALA A 60 19.31 11.86 0.82
C ALA A 60 19.74 10.51 0.24
N GLY A 61 18.79 9.66 -0.15
CA GLY A 61 19.07 8.34 -0.67
C GLY A 61 19.77 8.37 -2.03
N LYS A 62 20.54 7.32 -2.26
CA LYS A 62 21.28 7.12 -3.51
C LYS A 62 20.50 6.26 -4.49
N GLY A 63 19.47 5.54 -4.01
CA GLY A 63 18.70 4.62 -4.80
C GLY A 63 17.74 3.76 -3.97
N ILE A 64 17.67 2.47 -4.28
CA ILE A 64 16.82 1.49 -3.62
C ILE A 64 17.64 0.71 -2.59
N TYR A 65 17.13 0.64 -1.37
CA TYR A 65 17.70 -0.16 -0.27
C TYR A 65 16.90 -1.44 -0.11
N LYS A 66 17.55 -2.47 0.44
CA LYS A 66 16.94 -3.77 0.74
C LYS A 66 17.17 -4.13 2.19
N ILE A 67 16.13 -4.55 2.89
CA ILE A 67 16.23 -5.28 4.15
C ILE A 67 16.03 -6.77 3.85
N ASP A 68 17.04 -7.57 4.10
CA ASP A 68 16.92 -9.01 4.10
C ASP A 68 16.17 -9.43 5.37
N VAL A 69 14.94 -9.86 5.22
CA VAL A 69 14.05 -10.12 6.36
C VAL A 69 14.48 -11.33 7.19
N ALA A 70 15.20 -12.28 6.61
CA ALA A 70 15.71 -13.44 7.34
C ALA A 70 16.87 -13.06 8.28
N THR A 71 17.73 -12.12 7.86
CA THR A 71 18.93 -11.71 8.61
C THR A 71 18.80 -10.35 9.28
N GLY A 72 17.83 -9.52 8.88
CA GLY A 72 17.68 -8.13 9.30
C GLY A 72 18.75 -7.18 8.72
N LYS A 73 19.60 -7.67 7.80
CA LYS A 73 20.65 -6.85 7.19
C LYS A 73 20.06 -5.89 6.17
N THR A 74 20.46 -4.63 6.26
CA THR A 74 20.11 -3.59 5.29
C THR A 74 21.29 -3.24 4.41
N ASP A 75 21.11 -3.27 3.10
CA ASP A 75 22.12 -2.92 2.10
C ASP A 75 21.53 -1.94 1.07
N LEU A 76 22.39 -1.11 0.45
CA LEU A 76 22.06 -0.40 -0.78
C LEU A 76 21.99 -1.44 -1.90
N PHE A 77 20.80 -1.63 -2.49
CA PHE A 77 20.56 -2.65 -3.51
C PHE A 77 20.81 -2.14 -4.92
N LEU A 78 20.26 -0.98 -5.27
CA LEU A 78 20.52 -0.28 -6.53
C LEU A 78 20.94 1.16 -6.25
N ASP A 79 22.03 1.61 -6.88
CA ASP A 79 22.59 2.96 -6.74
C ASP A 79 22.19 3.88 -7.91
N ASN A 80 22.54 5.16 -7.83
CA ASN A 80 22.33 6.17 -8.87
C ASN A 80 20.86 6.46 -9.26
N LEU A 81 19.94 6.27 -8.31
CA LEU A 81 18.50 6.47 -8.46
C LEU A 81 17.94 7.37 -7.35
N PRO A 82 18.46 8.61 -7.18
CA PRO A 82 18.04 9.48 -6.07
C PRO A 82 16.65 10.08 -6.30
N GLY A 83 15.85 10.22 -5.21
CA GLY A 83 14.58 10.94 -5.25
C GLY A 83 13.42 10.12 -5.82
N ILE A 84 13.46 8.81 -5.61
CA ILE A 84 12.30 7.92 -5.82
C ILE A 84 11.41 8.03 -4.58
N SER A 85 10.08 8.22 -4.79
CA SER A 85 9.05 8.14 -3.75
C SER A 85 8.32 6.79 -3.81
N GLY A 86 7.25 6.65 -4.60
CA GLY A 86 6.57 5.38 -4.76
C GLY A 86 7.43 4.32 -5.47
N LEU A 87 7.35 3.08 -4.99
CA LEU A 87 8.10 1.94 -5.50
C LEU A 87 7.26 0.67 -5.40
N GLN A 88 7.22 -0.12 -6.47
CA GLN A 88 6.63 -1.45 -6.45
C GLN A 88 7.37 -2.38 -7.41
N ILE A 89 7.39 -3.68 -7.10
CA ILE A 89 7.83 -4.70 -8.06
C ILE A 89 6.60 -5.12 -8.89
N GLY A 90 6.71 -5.11 -10.22
CA GLY A 90 5.63 -5.51 -11.12
C GLY A 90 5.63 -7.00 -11.44
N PRO A 91 4.62 -7.49 -12.20
CA PRO A 91 4.47 -8.91 -12.52
C PRO A 91 5.59 -9.48 -13.41
N ASP A 92 6.38 -8.62 -14.02
CA ASP A 92 7.56 -8.98 -14.82
C ASP A 92 8.86 -8.99 -14.00
N GLY A 93 8.76 -8.81 -12.68
CA GLY A 93 9.90 -8.84 -11.74
C GLY A 93 10.77 -7.59 -11.75
N ARG A 94 10.35 -6.50 -12.44
CA ARG A 94 11.04 -5.22 -12.42
C ARG A 94 10.47 -4.31 -11.33
N PHE A 95 11.30 -3.41 -10.82
CA PHE A 95 10.79 -2.28 -10.04
C PHE A 95 10.11 -1.28 -10.98
N TYR A 96 8.99 -0.73 -10.52
CA TYR A 96 8.32 0.43 -11.07
C TYR A 96 8.41 1.55 -10.04
N ALA A 97 8.81 2.74 -10.46
CA ALA A 97 9.17 3.80 -9.54
C ALA A 97 8.69 5.19 -9.97
N CYS A 98 8.18 5.93 -8.99
CA CYS A 98 7.96 7.37 -9.07
C CYS A 98 9.30 8.10 -8.88
N HIS A 99 10.00 8.41 -9.98
CA HIS A 99 11.29 9.11 -9.94
C HIS A 99 11.07 10.62 -9.95
N ASN A 100 10.65 11.13 -8.79
CA ASN A 100 10.19 12.52 -8.62
C ASN A 100 11.26 13.56 -8.96
N LYS A 101 12.52 13.31 -8.61
CA LYS A 101 13.63 14.23 -8.91
C LYS A 101 13.74 14.52 -10.42
N GLU A 102 13.49 13.50 -11.24
CA GLU A 102 13.58 13.59 -12.70
C GLU A 102 12.19 13.76 -13.35
N GLN A 103 11.12 13.89 -12.55
CA GLN A 103 9.73 14.05 -13.01
C GLN A 103 9.31 13.00 -14.05
N ARG A 104 9.51 11.73 -13.70
CA ARG A 104 9.24 10.61 -14.61
C ARG A 104 8.80 9.35 -13.86
N ILE A 105 8.16 8.46 -14.57
CA ILE A 105 7.92 7.08 -14.13
C ILE A 105 8.89 6.18 -14.88
N ILE A 106 9.53 5.27 -14.18
CA ILE A 106 10.53 4.36 -14.71
C ILE A 106 10.22 2.92 -14.31
N ALA A 107 10.63 1.98 -15.17
CA ALA A 107 10.80 0.58 -14.82
C ALA A 107 12.29 0.28 -14.71
N ILE A 108 12.70 -0.50 -13.71
CA ILE A 108 14.10 -0.77 -13.40
C ILE A 108 14.29 -2.28 -13.27
N SER A 109 15.20 -2.87 -14.05
CA SER A 109 15.53 -4.29 -13.91
C SER A 109 16.23 -4.53 -12.56
N MET A 110 16.26 -5.79 -12.10
CA MET A 110 17.02 -6.16 -10.89
C MET A 110 18.53 -5.95 -11.05
N MET A 111 19.01 -5.68 -12.26
CA MET A 111 20.41 -5.33 -12.58
C MET A 111 20.65 -3.83 -12.67
N GLY A 112 19.58 -2.99 -12.45
CA GLY A 112 19.68 -1.53 -12.49
C GLY A 112 19.49 -0.90 -13.88
N GLU A 113 19.06 -1.66 -14.90
CA GLU A 113 18.73 -1.10 -16.20
C GLU A 113 17.41 -0.32 -16.13
N VAL A 114 17.42 0.91 -16.61
CA VAL A 114 16.28 1.85 -16.50
C VAL A 114 15.58 2.01 -17.84
N GLU A 115 14.28 1.75 -17.86
CA GLU A 115 13.35 2.13 -18.93
C GLU A 115 12.49 3.30 -18.48
N VAL A 116 12.43 4.39 -19.26
CA VAL A 116 11.53 5.53 -18.99
C VAL A 116 10.17 5.22 -19.60
N LEU A 117 9.14 5.17 -18.77
CA LEU A 117 7.76 4.89 -19.20
C LEU A 117 6.97 6.17 -19.50
N LEU A 118 7.19 7.22 -18.70
CA LEU A 118 6.52 8.52 -18.84
C LEU A 118 7.42 9.64 -18.28
N THR A 119 7.36 10.82 -18.90
CA THR A 119 8.09 12.02 -18.48
C THR A 119 7.13 13.19 -18.24
N GLY A 120 7.59 14.21 -17.49
CA GLY A 120 6.82 15.43 -17.23
C GLY A 120 5.75 15.28 -16.17
N VAL A 121 5.85 14.26 -15.29
CA VAL A 121 4.89 13.99 -14.20
C VAL A 121 5.59 14.01 -12.85
N LYS A 122 4.94 14.60 -11.86
CA LYS A 122 5.37 14.57 -10.45
C LYS A 122 4.55 13.52 -9.70
N CYS A 123 4.75 12.24 -10.08
CA CYS A 123 4.04 11.16 -9.43
C CYS A 123 4.44 11.06 -7.95
N ASN A 124 3.48 10.68 -7.10
CA ASN A 124 3.71 10.48 -5.68
C ASN A 124 3.89 8.98 -5.38
N ASP A 125 2.88 8.18 -5.68
CA ASP A 125 2.87 6.75 -5.44
C ASP A 125 2.27 6.00 -6.64
N LEU A 126 2.53 4.68 -6.73
CA LEU A 126 2.08 3.87 -7.86
C LEU A 126 1.77 2.43 -7.45
N VAL A 127 0.93 1.79 -8.26
CA VAL A 127 0.60 0.36 -8.15
C VAL A 127 0.55 -0.27 -9.54
N VAL A 128 1.03 -1.51 -9.65
CA VAL A 128 1.04 -2.28 -10.91
C VAL A 128 0.18 -3.52 -10.75
N SER A 129 -0.82 -3.69 -11.63
CA SER A 129 -1.67 -4.88 -11.64
C SER A 129 -0.96 -6.09 -12.25
N LYS A 130 -1.46 -7.31 -11.99
CA LYS A 130 -0.97 -8.55 -12.63
C LYS A 130 -1.09 -8.53 -14.16
N LYS A 131 -2.03 -7.73 -14.69
CA LYS A 131 -2.19 -7.52 -16.13
C LYS A 131 -1.15 -6.56 -16.72
N GLY A 132 -0.33 -5.90 -15.88
CA GLY A 132 0.68 -4.92 -16.30
C GLY A 132 0.14 -3.51 -16.50
N HIS A 133 -1.07 -3.20 -16.01
CA HIS A 133 -1.57 -1.82 -15.93
C HIS A 133 -0.92 -1.14 -14.72
N LEU A 134 -0.38 0.07 -14.91
CA LEU A 134 0.22 0.88 -13.86
C LEU A 134 -0.69 2.07 -13.57
N TYR A 135 -1.11 2.20 -12.32
CA TYR A 135 -1.83 3.37 -11.83
C TYR A 135 -0.90 4.19 -10.95
N PHE A 136 -1.01 5.51 -11.01
CA PHE A 136 -0.21 6.39 -10.16
C PHE A 136 -0.97 7.65 -9.79
N THR A 137 -0.55 8.24 -8.68
CA THR A 137 -1.08 9.50 -8.18
C THR A 137 -0.15 10.66 -8.53
N GLU A 138 -0.72 11.80 -8.94
CA GLU A 138 -0.01 13.04 -9.13
C GLU A 138 -0.64 14.12 -8.22
N THR A 139 -0.07 14.30 -7.04
CA THR A 139 -0.60 15.19 -6.00
C THR A 139 -0.73 16.65 -6.42
N PRO A 140 0.24 17.25 -7.16
CA PRO A 140 0.12 18.65 -7.57
C PRO A 140 -1.01 18.93 -8.55
N THR A 141 -1.36 17.98 -9.40
CA THR A 141 -2.43 18.12 -10.41
C THR A 141 -3.76 17.56 -9.93
N LEU A 142 -3.81 17.00 -8.69
CA LEU A 142 -4.99 16.36 -8.11
C LEU A 142 -5.52 15.22 -8.99
N SER A 143 -4.63 14.44 -9.59
CA SER A 143 -4.99 13.46 -10.61
C SER A 143 -4.56 12.04 -10.24
N VAL A 144 -5.35 11.08 -10.72
CA VAL A 144 -5.02 9.66 -10.78
C VAL A 144 -4.85 9.30 -12.24
N HIS A 145 -3.79 8.59 -12.55
CA HIS A 145 -3.39 8.27 -13.92
C HIS A 145 -3.32 6.77 -14.13
N LEU A 146 -3.42 6.36 -15.38
CA LEU A 146 -3.24 5.00 -15.87
C LEU A 146 -2.21 4.98 -17.00
N ILE A 147 -1.20 4.14 -16.90
CA ILE A 147 -0.42 3.67 -18.03
C ILE A 147 -0.87 2.24 -18.31
N THR A 148 -1.51 2.02 -19.47
CA THR A 148 -1.98 0.68 -19.82
C THR A 148 -0.79 -0.26 -20.11
N LYS A 149 -1.03 -1.57 -20.08
CA LYS A 149 -0.04 -2.58 -20.49
C LYS A 149 0.56 -2.31 -21.89
N ASP A 150 -0.21 -1.64 -22.76
CA ASP A 150 0.21 -1.25 -24.11
C ASP A 150 0.88 0.15 -24.14
N LYS A 151 1.30 0.63 -22.96
CA LYS A 151 2.02 1.91 -22.75
C LYS A 151 1.23 3.17 -23.16
N LYS A 152 -0.10 3.12 -23.17
CA LYS A 152 -0.93 4.32 -23.36
C LYS A 152 -1.12 5.00 -22.01
N HIS A 153 -0.86 6.31 -21.96
CA HIS A 153 -1.10 7.15 -20.80
C HIS A 153 -2.48 7.81 -20.87
N LEU A 154 -3.24 7.71 -19.76
CA LEU A 154 -4.58 8.28 -19.60
C LEU A 154 -4.65 8.98 -18.23
N VAL A 155 -5.39 10.08 -18.16
CA VAL A 155 -5.84 10.65 -16.88
C VAL A 155 -7.12 9.88 -16.52
N ALA A 156 -7.05 9.09 -15.47
CA ALA A 156 -8.15 8.22 -15.05
C ALA A 156 -9.15 8.94 -14.15
N ASP A 157 -8.67 9.88 -13.33
CA ASP A 157 -9.49 10.79 -12.52
C ASP A 157 -8.76 12.13 -12.36
N ALA A 158 -9.51 13.23 -12.27
CA ALA A 158 -8.94 14.57 -12.05
C ALA A 158 -9.88 15.43 -11.19
N GLY A 159 -9.32 15.95 -10.08
CA GLY A 159 -9.97 16.94 -9.23
C GLY A 159 -10.97 16.41 -8.20
N HIS A 160 -11.31 15.13 -8.19
CA HIS A 160 -12.18 14.57 -7.14
C HIS A 160 -11.40 14.27 -5.86
N VAL A 161 -10.20 13.69 -5.97
CA VAL A 161 -9.36 13.33 -4.82
C VAL A 161 -8.55 14.53 -4.33
N GLN A 162 -8.68 14.88 -3.07
CA GLN A 162 -7.96 16.02 -2.50
C GLN A 162 -6.53 15.64 -2.13
N LYS A 163 -5.56 16.04 -2.96
CA LYS A 163 -4.15 15.67 -2.86
C LYS A 163 -3.99 14.14 -2.83
N PRO A 164 -4.27 13.45 -3.96
CA PRO A 164 -4.10 12.01 -4.04
C PRO A 164 -2.66 11.63 -3.68
N ASN A 165 -2.52 10.56 -2.87
CA ASN A 165 -1.23 10.14 -2.34
C ASN A 165 -1.09 8.62 -2.48
N GLY A 166 -1.18 7.83 -1.41
CA GLY A 166 -1.04 6.38 -1.47
C GLY A 166 -2.09 5.72 -2.35
N ILE A 167 -1.69 4.65 -3.01
CA ILE A 167 -2.51 3.93 -3.99
C ILE A 167 -2.31 2.43 -3.85
N THR A 168 -3.40 1.66 -3.92
CA THR A 168 -3.32 0.19 -3.84
C THR A 168 -4.46 -0.46 -4.64
N ILE A 169 -4.33 -1.76 -4.89
CA ILE A 169 -5.33 -2.57 -5.62
C ILE A 169 -5.85 -3.67 -4.68
N SER A 170 -7.15 -3.98 -4.75
CA SER A 170 -7.73 -5.13 -4.06
C SER A 170 -7.14 -6.46 -4.57
N PRO A 171 -7.12 -7.55 -3.76
CA PRO A 171 -6.53 -8.82 -4.17
C PRO A 171 -7.15 -9.47 -5.41
N ASP A 172 -8.43 -9.19 -5.69
CA ASP A 172 -9.11 -9.62 -6.91
C ASP A 172 -8.86 -8.70 -8.12
N GLU A 173 -8.07 -7.63 -7.91
CA GLU A 173 -7.72 -6.60 -8.90
C GLU A 173 -8.92 -5.88 -9.55
N ARG A 174 -10.06 -5.84 -8.85
CA ARG A 174 -11.27 -5.18 -9.32
C ARG A 174 -11.49 -3.79 -8.74
N THR A 175 -10.72 -3.42 -7.70
CA THR A 175 -10.87 -2.14 -7.02
C THR A 175 -9.52 -1.45 -6.90
N LEU A 176 -9.43 -0.22 -7.41
CA LEU A 176 -8.33 0.69 -7.11
C LEU A 176 -8.73 1.56 -5.92
N ALA A 177 -7.85 1.71 -4.94
CA ALA A 177 -8.06 2.59 -3.80
C ALA A 177 -6.96 3.66 -3.73
N VAL A 178 -7.34 4.92 -3.46
CA VAL A 178 -6.43 6.07 -3.37
C VAL A 178 -6.74 6.89 -2.13
N SER A 179 -5.74 7.11 -1.28
CA SER A 179 -5.86 7.94 -0.08
C SER A 179 -5.80 9.44 -0.39
N GLU A 180 -6.58 10.23 0.35
CA GLU A 180 -6.50 11.69 0.33
C GLU A 180 -5.52 12.19 1.40
N HIS A 181 -4.46 12.88 0.98
CA HIS A 181 -3.61 13.60 1.93
C HIS A 181 -4.24 14.93 2.37
N GLY A 182 -5.02 15.54 1.49
CA GLY A 182 -5.71 16.82 1.74
C GLY A 182 -7.13 16.69 2.28
N GLY A 183 -7.62 15.48 2.50
CA GLY A 183 -8.99 15.18 2.92
C GLY A 183 -9.05 14.12 4.01
N LYS A 184 -10.16 13.41 4.04
CA LYS A 184 -10.43 12.36 5.02
C LYS A 184 -10.93 11.05 4.40
N HIS A 185 -10.94 10.94 3.08
CA HIS A 185 -11.45 9.75 2.43
C HIS A 185 -10.33 8.92 1.80
N VAL A 186 -10.61 7.65 1.62
CA VAL A 186 -9.96 6.83 0.62
C VAL A 186 -11.00 6.61 -0.48
N TRP A 187 -10.66 7.07 -1.67
CA TRP A 187 -11.50 6.91 -2.86
C TRP A 187 -11.30 5.52 -3.44
N ALA A 188 -12.35 4.96 -4.03
CA ALA A 188 -12.28 3.68 -4.71
C ALA A 188 -12.96 3.75 -6.07
N TRP A 189 -12.39 3.05 -7.05
CA TRP A 189 -12.93 2.87 -8.40
C TRP A 189 -12.98 1.40 -8.73
N ARG A 190 -13.95 1.02 -9.56
CA ARG A 190 -13.92 -0.27 -10.22
C ARG A 190 -12.91 -0.22 -11.35
N ILE A 191 -12.07 -1.25 -11.43
CA ILE A 191 -11.14 -1.49 -12.54
C ILE A 191 -11.85 -2.35 -13.57
N GLU A 192 -11.95 -1.85 -14.80
CA GLU A 192 -12.51 -2.57 -15.94
C GLU A 192 -11.45 -3.50 -16.58
N ASP A 193 -11.87 -4.39 -17.46
CA ASP A 193 -10.96 -5.39 -18.06
C ASP A 193 -9.82 -4.79 -18.89
N ASP A 194 -10.03 -3.61 -19.45
CA ASP A 194 -9.02 -2.84 -20.18
C ASP A 194 -8.13 -1.95 -19.29
N GLY A 195 -8.37 -1.96 -17.98
CA GLY A 195 -7.67 -1.16 -16.98
C GLY A 195 -8.28 0.20 -16.71
N THR A 196 -9.31 0.64 -17.46
CA THR A 196 -9.98 1.92 -17.20
C THR A 196 -10.73 1.91 -15.88
N LEU A 197 -10.92 3.09 -15.28
CA LEU A 197 -11.60 3.25 -14.00
C LEU A 197 -13.02 3.74 -14.17
N THR A 198 -13.95 3.14 -13.42
CA THR A 198 -15.37 3.54 -13.38
C THR A 198 -15.88 3.58 -11.95
N ALA A 199 -17.08 4.15 -11.76
CA ALA A 199 -17.79 4.18 -10.47
C ALA A 199 -16.95 4.74 -9.30
N GLY A 200 -16.17 5.79 -9.53
CA GLY A 200 -15.37 6.46 -8.50
C GLY A 200 -16.22 7.09 -7.41
N ALA A 201 -15.88 6.81 -6.14
CA ALA A 201 -16.58 7.37 -4.99
C ALA A 201 -15.66 7.44 -3.76
N PRO A 202 -15.93 8.36 -2.78
CA PRO A 202 -15.31 8.30 -1.46
C PRO A 202 -15.86 7.08 -0.72
N TYR A 203 -15.02 6.06 -0.59
CA TYR A 203 -15.45 4.74 -0.12
C TYR A 203 -15.17 4.48 1.36
N MET A 204 -13.99 4.88 1.84
CA MET A 204 -13.59 4.75 3.25
C MET A 204 -13.45 6.14 3.86
N THR A 205 -13.85 6.29 5.13
CA THR A 205 -13.66 7.54 5.88
C THR A 205 -12.64 7.33 6.97
N MET A 206 -11.50 8.02 6.86
CA MET A 206 -10.42 7.99 7.85
C MET A 206 -10.79 8.82 9.08
N TRP A 207 -10.44 8.35 10.26
CA TRP A 207 -10.53 9.15 11.48
C TRP A 207 -9.50 10.26 11.47
N LEU A 208 -9.95 11.39 11.99
CA LEU A 208 -9.17 12.62 12.06
C LEU A 208 -8.47 12.77 13.41
N PRO A 209 -7.25 13.29 13.46
CA PRO A 209 -6.68 13.78 14.70
C PRO A 209 -7.56 14.90 15.28
N VAL A 210 -7.59 15.01 16.60
CA VAL A 210 -8.41 16.02 17.30
C VAL A 210 -8.06 17.42 16.79
N GLY A 211 -9.07 18.17 16.37
CA GLY A 211 -8.92 19.54 15.86
C GLY A 211 -8.34 19.66 14.45
N LYS A 212 -8.23 18.56 13.70
CA LYS A 212 -7.79 18.55 12.29
C LYS A 212 -8.97 18.32 11.36
N GLU A 213 -8.84 18.80 10.13
CA GLU A 213 -9.82 18.60 9.05
C GLU A 213 -9.35 17.54 8.05
N THR A 214 -8.10 17.09 8.15
CA THR A 214 -7.49 16.07 7.29
C THR A 214 -6.91 14.93 8.12
N ALA A 215 -6.96 13.73 7.59
CA ALA A 215 -6.31 12.55 8.17
C ALA A 215 -4.83 12.46 7.78
N ALA A 216 -4.40 13.26 6.80
CA ALA A 216 -3.11 13.14 6.12
C ALA A 216 -2.86 11.71 5.64
N GLY A 217 -3.85 11.13 4.94
CA GLY A 217 -3.73 9.81 4.32
C GLY A 217 -2.54 9.78 3.38
N ASP A 218 -1.71 8.74 3.50
CA ASP A 218 -0.48 8.56 2.74
C ASP A 218 -0.44 7.13 2.18
N GLY A 219 0.66 6.40 2.19
CA GLY A 219 0.77 5.08 1.63
C GLY A 219 -0.33 4.08 2.02
N ALA A 220 -0.64 3.15 1.15
CA ALA A 220 -1.69 2.16 1.35
C ALA A 220 -1.28 0.78 0.83
N THR A 221 -1.72 -0.28 1.51
CA THR A 221 -1.56 -1.68 1.07
C THR A 221 -2.81 -2.50 1.40
N THR A 222 -2.91 -3.72 0.88
CA THR A 222 -4.02 -4.64 1.14
C THR A 222 -3.52 -5.97 1.69
N GLU A 223 -4.38 -6.68 2.42
CA GLU A 223 -4.11 -8.05 2.84
C GLU A 223 -4.99 -9.04 2.05
N VAL A 224 -4.67 -10.32 2.12
CA VAL A 224 -5.25 -11.38 1.26
C VAL A 224 -6.77 -11.50 1.30
N SER A 225 -7.45 -11.06 2.35
CA SER A 225 -8.91 -11.06 2.42
C SER A 225 -9.57 -9.77 1.90
N GLY A 226 -8.76 -8.79 1.44
CA GLY A 226 -9.21 -7.57 0.79
C GLY A 226 -9.39 -6.36 1.71
N ARG A 227 -8.85 -6.40 2.92
CA ARG A 227 -8.85 -5.25 3.82
C ARG A 227 -7.74 -4.29 3.43
N TYR A 228 -7.99 -2.99 3.69
CA TYR A 228 -7.07 -1.90 3.34
C TYR A 228 -6.37 -1.38 4.60
N PHE A 229 -5.06 -1.17 4.49
CA PHE A 229 -4.21 -0.60 5.50
C PHE A 229 -3.69 0.73 4.97
N VAL A 230 -4.03 1.83 5.61
CA VAL A 230 -3.73 3.19 5.13
C VAL A 230 -2.99 3.96 6.21
N THR A 231 -1.82 4.50 5.87
CA THR A 231 -1.06 5.35 6.79
C THR A 231 -1.73 6.71 6.95
N THR A 232 -1.73 7.20 8.18
CA THR A 232 -2.31 8.50 8.55
C THR A 232 -1.49 9.15 9.67
N GLU A 233 -1.83 10.37 10.04
CA GLU A 233 -1.21 11.03 11.20
C GLU A 233 -1.39 10.23 12.52
N LEU A 234 -2.48 9.47 12.65
CA LEU A 234 -2.78 8.66 13.83
C LEU A 234 -2.04 7.31 13.87
N GLY A 235 -1.51 6.85 12.75
CA GLY A 235 -0.94 5.53 12.55
C GLY A 235 -1.52 4.85 11.33
N VAL A 236 -1.60 3.52 11.31
CA VAL A 236 -2.19 2.77 10.21
C VAL A 236 -3.66 2.51 10.51
N GLN A 237 -4.56 3.07 9.70
CA GLN A 237 -5.98 2.81 9.77
C GLN A 237 -6.35 1.59 8.93
N VAL A 238 -7.10 0.67 9.51
CA VAL A 238 -7.49 -0.59 8.87
C VAL A 238 -8.97 -0.54 8.53
N PHE A 239 -9.29 -0.80 7.26
CA PHE A 239 -10.67 -0.82 6.76
C PHE A 239 -11.04 -2.21 6.28
N ASP A 240 -12.28 -2.61 6.52
CA ASP A 240 -12.83 -3.85 5.98
C ASP A 240 -13.18 -3.71 4.47
N THR A 241 -13.56 -4.82 3.86
CA THR A 241 -13.93 -4.86 2.44
C THR A 241 -15.19 -4.05 2.09
N ALA A 242 -15.96 -3.63 3.08
CA ALA A 242 -17.12 -2.73 2.93
C ALA A 242 -16.76 -1.26 3.18
N GLY A 243 -15.48 -0.93 3.38
CA GLY A 243 -14.99 0.43 3.59
C GLY A 243 -15.18 0.96 5.02
N ARG A 244 -15.53 0.10 6.00
CA ARG A 244 -15.72 0.51 7.39
C ARG A 244 -14.41 0.43 8.15
N LEU A 245 -14.14 1.42 9.00
CA LEU A 245 -12.96 1.44 9.85
C LEU A 245 -13.06 0.34 10.92
N ALA A 246 -12.14 -0.63 10.86
CA ALA A 246 -11.99 -1.68 11.87
C ALA A 246 -11.20 -1.18 13.10
N GLY A 247 -10.29 -0.23 12.90
CA GLY A 247 -9.52 0.38 13.97
C GLY A 247 -8.20 0.99 13.49
N ILE A 248 -7.37 1.42 14.43
CA ILE A 248 -6.10 2.11 14.18
C ILE A 248 -4.97 1.34 14.87
N ILE A 249 -3.99 0.90 14.11
CA ILE A 249 -2.72 0.41 14.64
C ILE A 249 -1.87 1.64 14.94
N ALA A 250 -1.79 2.02 16.21
CA ALA A 250 -1.03 3.18 16.63
C ALA A 250 0.43 3.07 16.20
N LYS A 251 0.99 4.17 15.71
CA LYS A 251 2.42 4.25 15.39
C LYS A 251 3.26 4.22 16.67
N PRO A 252 4.52 3.76 16.59
CA PRO A 252 5.45 3.92 17.72
C PRO A 252 5.59 5.39 18.10
N ASP A 253 5.49 5.71 19.40
CA ASP A 253 5.66 7.07 19.92
C ASP A 253 7.17 7.34 20.23
N PRO A 254 7.73 8.50 19.92
CA PRO A 254 7.19 9.75 19.37
C PRO A 254 7.52 9.95 17.88
N LEU A 255 7.10 9.06 17.03
CA LEU A 255 7.45 9.16 15.61
C LEU A 255 6.74 10.29 14.90
N GLY A 256 7.41 10.82 13.88
CA GLY A 256 6.87 11.73 12.88
C GLY A 256 5.72 11.12 12.06
N LYS A 257 5.53 11.62 10.86
CA LYS A 257 4.54 11.08 9.92
C LYS A 257 4.91 9.66 9.50
N VAL A 258 3.90 8.79 9.45
CA VAL A 258 3.98 7.50 8.78
C VAL A 258 3.51 7.70 7.35
N VAL A 259 4.36 7.38 6.38
CA VAL A 259 4.13 7.77 4.98
C VAL A 259 3.97 6.57 4.04
N SER A 260 4.61 5.44 4.32
CA SER A 260 4.48 4.24 3.48
C SER A 260 4.21 3.02 4.34
N VAL A 261 3.53 2.02 3.79
CA VAL A 261 3.16 0.78 4.46
C VAL A 261 3.19 -0.40 3.50
N GLU A 262 3.79 -1.52 3.92
CA GLU A 262 3.83 -2.74 3.12
C GLU A 262 3.96 -3.98 4.00
N PHE A 263 3.40 -5.09 3.55
CA PHE A 263 3.61 -6.39 4.15
C PHE A 263 4.84 -7.07 3.55
N ALA A 264 5.69 -7.62 4.43
CA ALA A 264 6.85 -8.40 4.01
C ALA A 264 7.12 -9.54 5.01
N GLY A 265 8.30 -10.16 4.96
CA GLY A 265 8.60 -11.36 5.72
C GLY A 265 8.32 -12.61 4.91
N LYS A 266 8.95 -13.73 5.28
CA LYS A 266 8.82 -15.01 4.59
C LYS A 266 7.37 -15.43 4.33
N ASP A 267 6.47 -15.08 5.26
CA ASP A 267 5.04 -15.41 5.20
C ASP A 267 4.17 -14.19 4.86
N HIS A 268 4.78 -13.03 4.52
CA HIS A 268 4.11 -11.74 4.30
C HIS A 268 3.19 -11.33 5.47
N ASP A 269 3.58 -11.66 6.70
CA ASP A 269 2.82 -11.42 7.93
C ASP A 269 3.40 -10.30 8.79
N ILE A 270 4.46 -9.64 8.34
CA ILE A 270 5.05 -8.49 9.02
C ILE A 270 4.62 -7.22 8.27
N LEU A 271 3.84 -6.37 8.95
CA LEU A 271 3.50 -5.05 8.45
C LEU A 271 4.65 -4.10 8.75
N TYR A 272 5.25 -3.52 7.70
CA TYR A 272 6.27 -2.50 7.79
C TYR A 272 5.69 -1.12 7.54
N ILE A 273 6.24 -0.12 8.24
CA ILE A 273 5.92 1.29 8.05
C ILE A 273 7.20 2.10 7.88
N ALA A 274 7.18 3.05 6.95
CA ALA A 274 8.19 4.09 6.82
C ALA A 274 7.76 5.31 7.63
N ALA A 275 8.62 5.77 8.54
CA ALA A 275 8.31 6.85 9.46
C ALA A 275 9.51 7.78 9.66
N GLY A 276 9.59 8.82 8.84
CA GLY A 276 10.70 9.78 8.85
C GLY A 276 12.03 9.12 8.51
N GLU A 277 12.94 9.04 9.48
CA GLU A 277 14.30 8.50 9.30
C GLU A 277 14.40 6.99 9.50
N LYS A 278 13.27 6.31 9.77
CA LYS A 278 13.25 4.93 10.24
C LYS A 278 12.18 4.09 9.55
N ILE A 279 12.42 2.78 9.58
CA ILE A 279 11.46 1.75 9.22
C ILE A 279 11.18 0.89 10.45
N PHE A 280 9.90 0.61 10.70
CA PHE A 280 9.46 -0.28 11.75
C PHE A 280 8.66 -1.43 11.18
N GLY A 281 8.80 -2.62 11.76
CA GLY A 281 8.02 -3.81 11.44
C GLY A 281 7.23 -4.30 12.65
N ARG A 282 6.03 -4.81 12.41
CA ARG A 282 5.19 -5.47 13.42
C ARG A 282 4.53 -6.69 12.82
N ARG A 283 4.67 -7.85 13.47
CA ARG A 283 4.00 -9.07 13.03
C ARG A 283 2.52 -9.01 13.33
N LEU A 284 1.71 -9.45 12.36
CA LEU A 284 0.26 -9.53 12.46
C LEU A 284 -0.23 -10.98 12.31
N LYS A 285 -1.50 -11.24 12.62
CA LYS A 285 -2.20 -12.52 12.38
C LYS A 285 -2.63 -12.70 10.92
N VAL A 286 -2.56 -11.66 10.12
CA VAL A 286 -2.98 -11.62 8.71
C VAL A 286 -1.78 -11.50 7.79
N LYS A 287 -1.96 -11.84 6.51
CA LYS A 287 -0.91 -11.81 5.49
C LYS A 287 -1.23 -10.74 4.45
N GLY A 288 -0.23 -9.98 4.07
CA GLY A 288 -0.35 -9.03 2.97
C GLY A 288 -0.69 -9.73 1.66
N TYR A 289 -1.40 -9.01 0.81
CA TYR A 289 -1.60 -9.42 -0.58
C TYR A 289 -0.32 -9.16 -1.36
N PHE A 290 0.23 -10.22 -1.90
CA PHE A 290 1.38 -10.16 -2.78
C PHE A 290 0.91 -10.39 -4.23
N GLY A 291 0.84 -9.29 -5.00
CA GLY A 291 0.28 -9.28 -6.36
C GLY A 291 1.15 -9.94 -7.44
N GLN A 292 2.23 -10.62 -7.05
CA GLN A 292 3.19 -11.20 -7.98
C GLN A 292 2.98 -12.71 -8.18
N PRO A 293 3.38 -13.28 -9.33
CA PRO A 293 3.29 -14.71 -9.57
C PRO A 293 4.25 -15.54 -8.72
#